data_50837bfb215bcc6723ffed41479069c2
#
_entry.id   50837bfb215bcc6723ffed41479069c2
#
_cell.length_a   1.000
_cell.length_b   1.000
_cell.length_c   1.000
_cell.angle_alpha   90.00
_cell.angle_beta   90.00
_cell.angle_gamma   90.00
#
_symmetry.space_group_name_H-M   'P 1'
#
loop_
_entity.id
_entity.type
_entity.pdbx_description
1 polymer ?
#
loop_
_entity_poly.entity_id
_entity_poly.type
_entity_poly.pdbx_seq_one_letter_code
_entity_poly.pdbx_strand_id
1 'polypeptide(L)'
;MKNKTQLFHLYTFRFFLSVGLFLFFSLHPFCEEKVYASSWKVTQYGSDSDFQQSMFYTIKGSNGKLIVIDGGWDYDAKRVRDTIKKLGGKVNLWIITHPHPDHVGAFNQIFANPDGIQIDQVIAPKINASRYRHYQYPW
;
A
#
# COMPACT_ATOMS: atom_id res chain seq x y z
N MET A 1 -36.78 -65.29 22.84
CA MET A 1 -35.97 -65.22 21.58
C MET A 1 -35.86 -63.74 21.20
N LYS A 2 -34.73 -63.09 21.48
CA LYS A 2 -34.51 -61.69 21.11
C LYS A 2 -34.15 -61.64 19.60
N ASN A 3 -34.86 -60.80 18.88
CA ASN A 3 -34.90 -60.70 17.43
C ASN A 3 -33.51 -60.27 16.89
N LYS A 4 -32.80 -61.21 16.26
CA LYS A 4 -31.48 -60.93 15.62
C LYS A 4 -31.54 -59.87 14.50
N THR A 5 -32.69 -59.62 13.96
CA THR A 5 -32.94 -58.60 12.92
C THR A 5 -32.81 -57.17 13.41
N GLN A 6 -33.14 -56.85 14.65
CA GLN A 6 -33.00 -55.50 15.17
C GLN A 6 -31.54 -55.12 15.44
N LEU A 7 -30.69 -56.10 15.74
CA LEU A 7 -29.28 -55.84 16.01
C LEU A 7 -28.53 -55.50 14.69
N PHE A 8 -28.92 -56.13 13.59
CA PHE A 8 -28.30 -55.89 12.29
C PHE A 8 -28.59 -54.47 11.75
N HIS A 9 -29.83 -53.94 11.97
CA HIS A 9 -30.16 -52.58 11.57
C HIS A 9 -29.42 -51.51 12.40
N LEU A 10 -29.12 -51.80 13.65
CA LEU A 10 -28.42 -50.85 14.51
C LEU A 10 -26.93 -50.70 14.10
N TYR A 11 -26.31 -51.81 13.70
CA TYR A 11 -24.90 -51.81 13.25
C TYR A 11 -24.74 -51.17 11.86
N THR A 12 -25.63 -51.43 10.92
CA THR A 12 -25.62 -50.81 9.60
C THR A 12 -25.85 -49.29 9.66
N PHE A 13 -26.78 -48.84 10.50
CA PHE A 13 -27.06 -47.41 10.66
C PHE A 13 -25.85 -46.66 11.26
N ARG A 14 -25.17 -47.23 12.25
CA ARG A 14 -23.97 -46.66 12.87
C ARG A 14 -22.77 -46.65 11.88
N PHE A 15 -22.66 -47.67 11.06
CA PHE A 15 -21.60 -47.73 10.06
C PHE A 15 -21.75 -46.66 8.98
N PHE A 16 -22.98 -46.45 8.47
CA PHE A 16 -23.23 -45.40 7.49
C PHE A 16 -23.10 -44.00 8.08
N LEU A 17 -23.43 -43.81 9.35
CA LEU A 17 -23.26 -42.51 10.02
C LEU A 17 -21.77 -42.17 10.22
N SER A 18 -20.92 -43.14 10.56
CA SER A 18 -19.46 -42.93 10.73
C SER A 18 -18.74 -42.72 9.40
N VAL A 19 -19.14 -43.45 8.34
CA VAL A 19 -18.53 -43.27 6.99
C VAL A 19 -19.01 -41.96 6.39
N GLY A 20 -20.25 -41.56 6.55
CA GLY A 20 -20.78 -40.27 6.10
C GLY A 20 -20.09 -39.09 6.77
N LEU A 21 -19.83 -39.18 8.07
CA LEU A 21 -19.10 -38.14 8.81
C LEU A 21 -17.64 -38.04 8.38
N PHE A 22 -16.99 -39.18 8.08
CA PHE A 22 -15.60 -39.20 7.61
C PHE A 22 -15.45 -38.64 6.17
N LEU A 23 -16.45 -38.92 5.29
CA LEU A 23 -16.46 -38.36 3.94
C LEU A 23 -16.77 -36.85 3.93
N PHE A 24 -17.57 -36.36 4.90
CA PHE A 24 -17.83 -34.93 5.01
C PHE A 24 -16.60 -34.13 5.45
N PHE A 25 -15.73 -34.71 6.29
CA PHE A 25 -14.45 -34.07 6.68
C PHE A 25 -13.42 -34.09 5.54
N SER A 26 -13.50 -35.08 4.63
CA SER A 26 -12.53 -35.21 3.51
C SER A 26 -12.85 -34.31 2.32
N LEU A 27 -14.05 -33.72 2.27
CA LEU A 27 -14.51 -32.85 1.17
C LEU A 27 -14.43 -31.35 1.49
N HIS A 28 -13.94 -30.98 2.67
CA HIS A 28 -13.60 -29.59 2.90
C HIS A 28 -12.31 -29.29 2.12
N PRO A 29 -12.34 -28.43 1.08
CA PRO A 29 -11.11 -27.99 0.46
C PRO A 29 -10.29 -27.31 1.56
N PHE A 30 -9.14 -27.90 1.85
CA PHE A 30 -8.14 -27.25 2.70
C PHE A 30 -7.80 -25.95 1.97
N CYS A 31 -8.42 -24.86 2.36
CA CYS A 31 -8.10 -23.53 1.85
C CYS A 31 -6.71 -23.22 2.38
N GLU A 32 -5.71 -23.62 1.61
CA GLU A 32 -4.33 -23.22 1.88
C GLU A 32 -4.26 -21.72 1.66
N GLU A 33 -4.38 -20.98 2.76
CA GLU A 33 -4.20 -19.54 2.72
C GLU A 33 -2.73 -19.28 2.37
N LYS A 34 -2.48 -19.02 1.08
CA LYS A 34 -1.16 -18.63 0.63
C LYS A 34 -0.84 -17.26 1.22
N VAL A 35 -0.13 -17.26 2.32
CA VAL A 35 0.46 -16.04 2.87
C VAL A 35 1.53 -15.57 1.88
N TYR A 36 1.17 -14.65 1.02
CA TYR A 36 2.15 -13.97 0.17
C TYR A 36 2.91 -12.97 1.05
N ALA A 37 4.17 -13.23 1.28
CA ALA A 37 5.05 -12.26 1.92
C ALA A 37 5.05 -10.98 1.06
N SER A 38 4.48 -9.89 1.59
CA SER A 38 4.53 -8.59 0.93
C SER A 38 5.93 -8.01 1.11
N SER A 39 6.58 -7.67 0.02
CA SER A 39 7.86 -6.97 0.02
C SER A 39 7.69 -5.51 -0.38
N TRP A 40 8.55 -4.65 0.14
CA TRP A 40 8.58 -3.22 -0.15
C TRP A 40 9.97 -2.83 -0.61
N LYS A 41 10.03 -2.05 -1.69
CA LYS A 41 11.27 -1.43 -2.15
C LYS A 41 11.23 0.04 -1.78
N VAL A 42 12.15 0.46 -0.91
CA VAL A 42 12.35 1.87 -0.56
C VAL A 42 13.46 2.41 -1.44
N THR A 43 13.23 3.55 -2.07
CA THR A 43 14.23 4.26 -2.87
C THR A 43 14.28 5.71 -2.43
N GLN A 44 15.46 6.18 -2.09
CA GLN A 44 15.75 7.59 -1.82
C GLN A 44 16.27 8.25 -3.09
N TYR A 45 15.81 9.45 -3.36
CA TYR A 45 16.27 10.30 -4.46
C TYR A 45 16.86 11.57 -3.86
N GLY A 46 18.14 11.79 -4.06
CA GLY A 46 18.82 13.03 -3.67
C GLY A 46 18.61 14.14 -4.69
N SER A 47 19.20 15.30 -4.45
CA SER A 47 19.24 16.40 -5.43
C SER A 47 20.08 16.03 -6.65
N ASP A 48 19.69 16.52 -7.83
CA ASP A 48 20.54 16.53 -9.01
C ASP A 48 21.48 17.78 -9.02
N SER A 49 21.35 18.65 -8.03
CA SER A 49 22.16 19.86 -7.86
C SER A 49 23.22 19.65 -6.78
N ASP A 50 24.46 20.01 -7.08
CA ASP A 50 25.56 19.98 -6.12
C ASP A 50 25.43 21.06 -5.02
N PHE A 51 24.53 22.03 -5.21
CA PHE A 51 24.41 23.22 -4.37
C PHE A 51 23.19 23.27 -3.47
N GLN A 52 22.20 22.40 -3.71
CA GLN A 52 20.94 22.44 -2.95
C GLN A 52 20.54 21.05 -2.48
N GLN A 53 20.18 20.96 -1.23
CA GLN A 53 19.60 19.74 -0.68
C GLN A 53 18.16 19.59 -1.20
N SER A 54 17.87 18.44 -1.75
CA SER A 54 16.52 18.02 -2.13
C SER A 54 16.40 16.54 -1.91
N MET A 55 15.26 16.11 -1.43
CA MET A 55 15.08 14.70 -1.14
C MET A 55 13.61 14.30 -1.25
N PHE A 56 13.39 13.18 -1.92
CA PHE A 56 12.11 12.49 -1.83
C PHE A 56 12.32 10.98 -1.79
N TYR A 57 11.33 10.27 -1.29
CA TYR A 57 11.37 8.80 -1.24
C TYR A 57 10.19 8.23 -1.98
N THR A 58 10.40 7.04 -2.54
CA THR A 58 9.32 6.16 -2.97
C THR A 58 9.39 4.84 -2.23
N ILE A 59 8.21 4.34 -1.83
CA ILE A 59 8.05 3.02 -1.22
C ILE A 59 7.07 2.25 -2.09
N LYS A 60 7.60 1.29 -2.88
CA LYS A 60 6.82 0.47 -3.81
C LYS A 60 6.62 -0.91 -3.25
N GLY A 61 5.37 -1.30 -3.06
CA GLY A 61 4.99 -2.64 -2.61
C GLY A 61 4.88 -3.62 -3.77
N SER A 62 5.15 -4.91 -3.51
CA SER A 62 4.92 -6.00 -4.46
C SER A 62 3.45 -6.14 -4.88
N ASN A 63 2.52 -5.60 -4.08
CA ASN A 63 1.09 -5.52 -4.38
C ASN A 63 0.72 -4.34 -5.30
N GLY A 64 1.71 -3.64 -5.87
CA GLY A 64 1.50 -2.50 -6.75
C GLY A 64 1.23 -1.16 -6.05
N LYS A 65 1.12 -1.12 -4.73
CA LYS A 65 0.92 0.14 -4.00
C LYS A 65 2.18 0.99 -4.03
N LEU A 66 1.99 2.33 -4.09
CA LEU A 66 3.06 3.31 -4.09
C LEU A 66 2.80 4.36 -3.01
N ILE A 67 3.79 4.57 -2.15
CA ILE A 67 3.84 5.70 -1.22
C ILE A 67 4.96 6.63 -1.69
N VAL A 68 4.70 7.93 -1.68
CA VAL A 68 5.71 8.98 -1.90
C VAL A 68 5.85 9.79 -0.63
N ILE A 69 7.08 10.12 -0.24
CA ILE A 69 7.36 10.98 0.90
C ILE A 69 8.14 12.19 0.37
N ASP A 70 7.60 13.37 0.64
CA ASP A 70 8.09 14.66 0.14
C ASP A 70 8.16 14.73 -1.40
N GLY A 71 8.83 15.73 -1.96
CA GLY A 71 8.89 15.90 -3.41
C GLY A 71 10.15 16.63 -3.89
N GLY A 72 10.89 17.24 -2.98
CA GLY A 72 11.98 18.12 -3.37
C GLY A 72 11.51 19.52 -3.77
N TRP A 73 12.35 20.28 -4.41
CA TRP A 73 12.09 21.62 -4.90
C TRP A 73 11.08 21.62 -6.05
N ASP A 74 10.55 22.77 -6.39
CA ASP A 74 9.62 22.96 -7.51
C ASP A 74 10.23 22.54 -8.87
N TYR A 75 11.50 22.81 -9.10
CA TYR A 75 12.22 22.37 -10.30
C TYR A 75 12.44 20.86 -10.38
N ASP A 76 12.35 20.12 -9.25
CA ASP A 76 12.36 18.66 -9.25
C ASP A 76 11.05 18.05 -9.77
N ALA A 77 10.00 18.84 -9.98
CA ALA A 77 8.67 18.35 -10.35
C ALA A 77 8.67 17.43 -11.57
N LYS A 78 9.49 17.72 -12.58
CA LYS A 78 9.61 16.86 -13.76
C LYS A 78 10.17 15.49 -13.39
N ARG A 79 11.24 15.44 -12.63
CA ARG A 79 11.91 14.21 -12.19
C ARG A 79 10.99 13.36 -11.29
N VAL A 80 10.33 13.99 -10.33
CA VAL A 80 9.36 13.32 -9.45
C VAL A 80 8.20 12.74 -10.27
N ARG A 81 7.65 13.52 -11.21
CA ARG A 81 6.57 13.09 -12.10
C ARG A 81 6.99 11.89 -12.95
N ASP A 82 8.16 11.95 -13.58
CA ASP A 82 8.68 10.87 -14.41
C ASP A 82 8.92 9.60 -13.58
N THR A 83 9.41 9.75 -12.36
CA THR A 83 9.60 8.64 -11.42
C THR A 83 8.26 7.98 -11.05
N ILE A 84 7.25 8.78 -10.70
CA ILE A 84 5.91 8.26 -10.37
C ILE A 84 5.31 7.54 -11.58
N LYS A 85 5.41 8.12 -12.78
CA LYS A 85 4.92 7.49 -14.02
C LYS A 85 5.60 6.14 -14.29
N LYS A 86 6.92 6.04 -14.12
CA LYS A 86 7.68 4.77 -14.24
C LYS A 86 7.22 3.73 -13.22
N LEU A 87 6.77 4.15 -12.04
CA LEU A 87 6.26 3.29 -10.98
C LEU A 87 4.77 2.94 -11.12
N GLY A 88 4.12 3.36 -12.21
CA GLY A 88 2.75 3.00 -12.55
C GLY A 88 1.74 4.15 -12.53
N GLY A 89 2.19 5.40 -12.32
CA GLY A 89 1.37 6.61 -12.44
C GLY A 89 0.33 6.83 -11.34
N LYS A 90 0.28 5.95 -10.33
CA LYS A 90 -0.66 6.04 -9.23
C LYS A 90 0.07 6.08 -7.88
N VAL A 91 -0.16 7.14 -7.11
CA VAL A 91 0.30 7.33 -5.74
C VAL A 91 -0.85 7.01 -4.79
N ASN A 92 -0.75 5.94 -4.02
CA ASN A 92 -1.78 5.57 -3.05
C ASN A 92 -1.74 6.45 -1.80
N LEU A 93 -0.54 6.90 -1.42
CA LEU A 93 -0.36 7.81 -0.31
C LEU A 93 0.81 8.74 -0.59
N TRP A 94 0.59 10.05 -0.50
CA TRP A 94 1.65 11.05 -0.51
C TRP A 94 1.77 11.67 0.88
N ILE A 95 2.96 11.58 1.48
CA ILE A 95 3.24 12.11 2.81
C ILE A 95 4.12 13.34 2.65
N ILE A 96 3.68 14.47 3.17
CA ILE A 96 4.48 15.69 3.30
C ILE A 96 4.97 15.77 4.74
N THR A 97 6.27 15.72 4.96
CA THR A 97 6.83 15.75 6.30
C THR A 97 6.75 17.14 6.92
N HIS A 98 7.05 18.17 6.14
CA HIS A 98 6.95 19.57 6.55
C HIS A 98 6.91 20.50 5.32
N PRO A 99 6.49 21.77 5.50
CA PRO A 99 6.16 22.65 4.38
C PRO A 99 7.35 23.48 3.84
N HIS A 100 8.59 23.03 4.00
CA HIS A 100 9.73 23.72 3.38
C HIS A 100 9.76 23.48 1.86
N PRO A 101 10.24 24.45 1.05
CA PRO A 101 10.23 24.36 -0.39
C PRO A 101 10.95 23.14 -0.97
N ASP A 102 12.04 22.71 -0.33
CA ASP A 102 12.83 21.53 -0.68
C ASP A 102 12.15 20.19 -0.35
N HIS A 103 10.95 20.23 0.25
CA HIS A 103 10.12 19.06 0.52
C HIS A 103 8.78 19.10 -0.21
N VAL A 104 8.17 20.28 -0.35
CA VAL A 104 6.81 20.42 -0.86
C VAL A 104 6.75 21.03 -2.27
N GLY A 105 7.85 21.54 -2.79
CA GLY A 105 7.88 22.26 -4.06
C GLY A 105 7.34 21.45 -5.24
N ALA A 106 7.92 20.30 -5.51
CA ALA A 106 7.47 19.44 -6.60
C ALA A 106 6.05 18.87 -6.36
N PHE A 107 5.69 18.57 -5.10
CA PHE A 107 4.33 18.16 -4.76
C PHE A 107 3.31 19.22 -5.18
N ASN A 108 3.53 20.49 -4.84
CA ASN A 108 2.63 21.58 -5.20
C ASN A 108 2.45 21.70 -6.72
N GLN A 109 3.53 21.57 -7.49
CA GLN A 109 3.47 21.60 -8.96
C GLN A 109 2.67 20.41 -9.54
N ILE A 110 2.89 19.22 -8.98
CA ILE A 110 2.22 18.00 -9.45
C ILE A 110 0.76 17.98 -9.00
N PHE A 111 0.46 18.45 -7.79
CA PHE A 111 -0.90 18.49 -7.27
C PHE A 111 -1.75 19.51 -8.03
N ALA A 112 -1.17 20.67 -8.41
CA ALA A 112 -1.86 21.67 -9.23
C ALA A 112 -2.07 21.20 -10.68
N ASN A 113 -1.13 20.42 -11.24
CA ASN A 113 -1.23 19.84 -12.57
C ASN A 113 -0.72 18.39 -12.57
N PRO A 114 -1.59 17.40 -12.29
CA PRO A 114 -1.18 16.00 -12.15
C PRO A 114 -0.64 15.35 -13.42
N ASP A 115 -0.98 15.83 -14.61
CA ASP A 115 -0.49 15.32 -15.88
C ASP A 115 -0.57 13.77 -15.97
N GLY A 116 -1.76 13.23 -15.68
CA GLY A 116 -2.05 11.79 -15.72
C GLY A 116 -1.63 11.00 -14.48
N ILE A 117 -1.05 11.63 -13.44
CA ILE A 117 -0.80 11.00 -12.15
C ILE A 117 -2.09 10.99 -11.33
N GLN A 118 -2.43 9.82 -10.80
CA GLN A 118 -3.52 9.68 -9.84
C GLN A 118 -2.97 9.72 -8.42
N ILE A 119 -3.55 10.56 -7.55
CA ILE A 119 -3.22 10.65 -6.13
C ILE A 119 -4.45 10.29 -5.31
N ASP A 120 -4.40 9.17 -4.57
CA ASP A 120 -5.54 8.69 -3.79
C ASP A 120 -5.66 9.44 -2.45
N GLN A 121 -4.54 9.66 -1.77
CA GLN A 121 -4.52 10.26 -0.44
C GLN A 121 -3.27 11.10 -0.22
N VAL A 122 -3.43 12.21 0.51
CA VAL A 122 -2.32 13.07 0.98
C VAL A 122 -2.39 13.18 2.49
N ILE A 123 -1.26 13.02 3.15
CA ILE A 123 -1.06 13.33 4.57
C ILE A 123 -0.04 14.44 4.67
N ALA A 124 -0.41 15.54 5.35
CA ALA A 124 0.46 16.67 5.60
C ALA A 124 0.25 17.20 7.03
N PRO A 125 1.26 17.81 7.65
CA PRO A 125 1.10 18.44 8.95
C PRO A 125 0.11 19.59 8.86
N LYS A 126 -0.63 19.82 9.94
CA LYS A 126 -1.50 21.00 10.06
C LYS A 126 -0.63 22.27 10.11
N ILE A 127 -0.72 23.07 9.06
CA ILE A 127 0.05 24.31 8.96
C ILE A 127 -0.73 25.46 9.59
N ASN A 128 -0.08 26.19 10.48
CA ASN A 128 -0.59 27.47 10.92
C ASN A 128 -0.11 28.56 9.97
N ALA A 129 -0.99 29.01 9.07
CA ALA A 129 -0.66 30.01 8.04
C ALA A 129 -0.10 31.35 8.60
N SER A 130 -0.42 31.71 9.86
CA SER A 130 0.13 32.91 10.49
C SER A 130 1.62 32.75 10.85
N ARG A 131 2.04 31.55 11.24
CA ARG A 131 3.45 31.26 11.50
C ARG A 131 4.25 31.13 10.20
N TYR A 132 3.63 30.61 9.14
CA TYR A 132 4.30 30.37 7.86
C TYR A 132 4.69 31.67 7.15
N ARG A 133 3.91 32.76 7.29
CA ARG A 133 4.21 34.07 6.69
C ARG A 133 5.47 34.76 7.25
N HIS A 134 5.97 34.33 8.40
CA HIS A 134 7.21 34.86 8.98
C HIS A 134 8.47 34.18 8.47
N TYR A 135 8.36 33.06 7.76
CA TYR A 135 9.49 32.34 7.11
C TYR A 135 9.54 32.63 5.62
N GLN A 136 9.21 33.82 5.18
CA GLN A 136 9.65 34.27 3.86
C GLN A 136 11.15 34.48 3.94
N TYR A 137 11.90 33.49 3.46
CA TYR A 137 13.32 33.66 3.22
C TYR A 137 13.48 34.78 2.20
N PRO A 138 14.21 35.88 2.52
CA PRO A 138 14.63 36.81 1.50
C PRO A 138 15.74 36.14 0.71
N TRP A 139 15.43 35.64 -0.46
CA TRP A 139 16.43 35.29 -1.50
C TRP A 139 16.54 36.45 -2.46
#